data_ad628dbdc10b4a07ffb69417efde16e6
#
_entry.id   ad628dbdc10b4a07ffb69417efde16e6
#
_cell.length_a   1.000
_cell.length_b   1.000
_cell.length_c   1.000
_cell.angle_alpha   90.00
_cell.angle_beta   90.00
_cell.angle_gamma   90.00
#
_symmetry.space_group_name_H-M   'P 1'
#
loop_
_entity.id
_entity.type
_entity.pdbx_description
1 polymer ?
#
loop_
_entity_poly.entity_id
_entity_poly.type
_entity_poly.pdbx_seq_one_letter_code
_entity_poly.pdbx_strand_id
1 'polypeptide(L)'
;NLNGSDGSVTLIGAVSPAGGDFSEPVTQNTKRFTRCFWALDKSLAYARHYPAINWMDSYSEYLPDLTDWYNQNLGEEFLEYRSQINQILQEENKLMEIVKLIGADVLPDDQKLVIEIARVVRVGFLQQNAFHQEDTFVPMEKQKRMMRTILHLYARAKQLVAARIPISTILATGLFDKIVKMKYDVPNNQLEKFDDYIHEIDTAMDAIVQA
;
A
#
# COMPACT_ATOMS: atom_id res chain seq x y z
N ASN A 1 -15.31 -31.14 -8.32
CA ASN A 1 -16.60 -31.52 -7.74
C ASN A 1 -16.61 -33.03 -7.48
N LEU A 2 -16.50 -33.42 -6.21
CA LEU A 2 -16.64 -34.80 -5.78
C LEU A 2 -17.91 -34.89 -4.93
N ASN A 3 -18.88 -35.70 -5.37
CA ASN A 3 -20.12 -36.00 -4.62
C ASN A 3 -20.94 -34.75 -4.21
N GLY A 4 -20.98 -33.71 -5.06
CA GLY A 4 -21.77 -32.50 -4.78
C GLY A 4 -21.15 -31.53 -3.76
N SER A 5 -19.90 -31.74 -3.36
CA SER A 5 -19.15 -30.79 -2.56
C SER A 5 -18.06 -30.09 -3.39
N ASP A 6 -17.84 -28.82 -3.13
CA ASP A 6 -16.77 -28.02 -3.70
C ASP A 6 -15.57 -28.02 -2.75
N GLY A 7 -14.37 -27.99 -3.33
CA GLY A 7 -13.13 -27.92 -2.58
C GLY A 7 -12.04 -27.24 -3.41
N SER A 8 -11.02 -26.74 -2.73
CA SER A 8 -9.85 -26.13 -3.37
C SER A 8 -8.56 -26.70 -2.79
N VAL A 9 -7.53 -26.71 -3.62
CA VAL A 9 -6.15 -27.05 -3.21
C VAL A 9 -5.26 -25.90 -3.60
N THR A 10 -4.54 -25.36 -2.63
CA THR A 10 -3.53 -24.31 -2.87
C THR A 10 -2.14 -24.89 -2.65
N LEU A 11 -1.25 -24.71 -3.63
CA LEU A 11 0.15 -25.11 -3.55
C LEU A 11 1.02 -23.86 -3.37
N ILE A 12 1.80 -23.85 -2.28
CA ILE A 12 2.79 -22.79 -2.02
C ILE A 12 4.16 -23.44 -2.12
N GLY A 13 4.86 -23.14 -3.21
CA GLY A 13 6.24 -23.58 -3.44
C GLY A 13 7.24 -22.51 -3.00
N ALA A 14 8.42 -22.91 -2.56
CA ALA A 14 9.51 -22.00 -2.27
C ALA A 14 10.72 -22.33 -3.13
N VAL A 15 11.32 -21.28 -3.72
CA VAL A 15 12.60 -21.35 -4.41
C VAL A 15 13.57 -20.38 -3.74
N SER A 16 14.85 -20.79 -3.64
CA SER A 16 15.89 -20.00 -2.99
C SER A 16 17.03 -19.74 -3.96
N PRO A 17 16.95 -18.70 -4.80
CA PRO A 17 18.00 -18.38 -5.75
C PRO A 17 19.27 -17.94 -5.02
N ALA A 18 20.42 -18.40 -5.49
CA ALA A 18 21.73 -18.03 -4.94
C ALA A 18 21.93 -16.51 -5.03
N GLY A 19 22.32 -15.90 -3.90
CA GLY A 19 22.51 -14.45 -3.84
C GLY A 19 21.24 -13.59 -3.96
N GLY A 20 20.04 -14.20 -4.07
CA GLY A 20 18.80 -13.50 -4.31
C GLY A 20 18.63 -13.10 -5.80
N ASP A 21 19.38 -13.70 -6.70
CA ASP A 21 19.31 -13.43 -8.14
C ASP A 21 18.12 -14.14 -8.77
N PHE A 22 17.04 -13.40 -9.00
CA PHE A 22 15.83 -13.91 -9.68
C PHE A 22 16.03 -14.22 -11.18
N SER A 23 17.16 -13.87 -11.78
CA SER A 23 17.47 -14.23 -13.16
C SER A 23 17.97 -15.67 -13.31
N GLU A 24 18.24 -16.33 -12.19
CA GLU A 24 18.67 -17.73 -12.14
C GLU A 24 17.64 -18.66 -12.81
N PRO A 25 18.12 -19.66 -13.62
CA PRO A 25 17.22 -20.47 -14.47
C PRO A 25 16.10 -21.22 -13.74
N VAL A 26 16.36 -21.74 -12.53
CA VAL A 26 15.33 -22.47 -11.76
C VAL A 26 14.20 -21.51 -11.36
N THR A 27 14.54 -20.32 -10.86
CA THR A 27 13.59 -19.28 -10.49
C THR A 27 12.80 -18.81 -11.70
N GLN A 28 13.47 -18.53 -12.82
CA GLN A 28 12.81 -18.11 -14.06
C GLN A 28 11.86 -19.18 -14.62
N ASN A 29 12.27 -20.45 -14.59
CA ASN A 29 11.38 -21.53 -15.02
C ASN A 29 10.20 -21.70 -14.07
N THR A 30 10.41 -21.58 -12.74
CA THR A 30 9.32 -21.66 -11.75
C THR A 30 8.29 -20.55 -12.00
N LYS A 31 8.74 -19.31 -12.24
CA LYS A 31 7.86 -18.17 -12.54
C LYS A 31 6.99 -18.40 -13.78
N ARG A 32 7.45 -19.16 -14.78
CA ARG A 32 6.65 -19.47 -15.98
C ARG A 32 5.44 -20.37 -15.71
N PHE A 33 5.46 -21.14 -14.62
CA PHE A 33 4.39 -22.07 -14.26
C PHE A 33 3.49 -21.55 -13.15
N THR A 34 3.88 -20.45 -12.47
CA THR A 34 3.13 -19.89 -11.35
C THR A 34 2.46 -18.59 -11.76
N ARG A 35 1.19 -18.45 -11.47
CA ARG A 35 0.41 -17.23 -11.73
C ARG A 35 0.50 -16.21 -10.59
N CYS A 36 1.14 -16.58 -9.49
CA CYS A 36 1.38 -15.70 -8.35
C CYS A 36 2.80 -15.90 -7.83
N PHE A 37 3.51 -14.82 -7.62
CA PHE A 37 4.89 -14.84 -7.12
C PHE A 37 5.09 -13.77 -6.05
N TRP A 38 5.63 -14.18 -4.91
CA TRP A 38 6.03 -13.30 -3.81
C TRP A 38 7.55 -13.22 -3.76
N ALA A 39 8.08 -12.08 -4.13
CA ALA A 39 9.51 -11.81 -4.08
C ALA A 39 9.91 -11.42 -2.66
N LEU A 40 10.63 -12.31 -1.96
CA LEU A 40 11.17 -11.98 -0.64
C LEU A 40 12.39 -11.06 -0.79
N ASP A 41 12.46 -10.01 0.03
CA ASP A 41 13.48 -8.98 -0.04
C ASP A 41 14.25 -8.89 1.30
N LYS A 42 15.58 -9.03 1.22
CA LYS A 42 16.46 -8.96 2.39
C LYS A 42 16.51 -7.55 2.99
N SER A 43 16.43 -6.51 2.18
CA SER A 43 16.49 -5.11 2.65
C SER A 43 15.28 -4.77 3.49
N LEU A 44 14.09 -5.23 3.07
CA LEU A 44 12.85 -5.10 3.85
C LEU A 44 12.95 -5.85 5.18
N ALA A 45 13.50 -7.07 5.18
CA ALA A 45 13.70 -7.85 6.40
C ALA A 45 14.67 -7.16 7.37
N TYR A 46 15.79 -6.63 6.87
CA TYR A 46 16.75 -5.87 7.69
C TYR A 46 16.16 -4.57 8.23
N ALA A 47 15.28 -3.91 7.47
CA ALA A 47 14.52 -2.74 7.90
C ALA A 47 13.38 -3.10 8.87
N ARG A 48 13.20 -4.39 9.22
CA ARG A 48 12.08 -4.91 10.02
C ARG A 48 10.70 -4.58 9.43
N HIS A 49 10.64 -4.48 8.11
CA HIS A 49 9.37 -4.37 7.38
C HIS A 49 8.86 -5.78 7.09
N TYR A 50 7.82 -6.19 7.78
CA TYR A 50 7.20 -7.51 7.62
C TYR A 50 5.73 -7.36 7.17
N PRO A 51 5.23 -8.26 6.30
CA PRO A 51 6.00 -9.28 5.58
C PRO A 51 7.04 -8.66 4.66
N ALA A 52 8.23 -9.29 4.57
CA ALA A 52 9.34 -8.79 3.75
C ALA A 52 9.15 -9.16 2.27
N ILE A 53 8.02 -8.79 1.71
CA ILE A 53 7.61 -9.07 0.33
C ILE A 53 7.76 -7.78 -0.48
N ASN A 54 8.61 -7.83 -1.49
CA ASN A 54 8.84 -6.71 -2.40
C ASN A 54 7.63 -6.54 -3.32
N TRP A 55 6.95 -5.41 -3.21
CA TRP A 55 5.74 -5.10 -3.97
C TRP A 55 6.00 -4.72 -5.43
N MET A 56 7.26 -4.40 -5.80
CA MET A 56 7.65 -4.09 -7.19
C MET A 56 7.89 -5.36 -8.01
N ASP A 57 8.49 -6.39 -7.38
CA ASP A 57 8.89 -7.63 -8.04
C ASP A 57 7.84 -8.75 -7.90
N SER A 58 6.89 -8.57 -6.98
CA SER A 58 5.80 -9.52 -6.74
C SER A 58 4.65 -9.28 -7.71
N TYR A 59 3.96 -10.36 -8.12
CA TYR A 59 2.81 -10.24 -9.00
C TYR A 59 1.75 -11.31 -8.73
N SER A 60 0.55 -11.06 -9.23
CA SER A 60 -0.55 -12.02 -9.33
C SER A 60 -1.26 -11.82 -10.66
N GLU A 61 -1.37 -12.90 -11.42
CA GLU A 61 -2.13 -12.95 -12.68
C GLU A 61 -3.60 -13.37 -12.48
N TYR A 62 -4.02 -13.55 -11.21
CA TYR A 62 -5.40 -13.94 -10.89
C TYR A 62 -6.39 -12.77 -10.91
N LEU A 63 -5.92 -11.52 -10.95
CA LEU A 63 -6.81 -10.36 -10.85
C LEU A 63 -7.91 -10.31 -11.91
N PRO A 64 -7.64 -10.58 -13.21
CA PRO A 64 -8.69 -10.58 -14.22
C PRO A 64 -9.77 -11.63 -13.93
N ASP A 65 -9.37 -12.81 -13.44
CA ASP A 65 -10.29 -13.91 -13.14
C ASP A 65 -11.12 -13.64 -11.88
N LEU A 66 -10.63 -12.80 -10.97
CA LEU A 66 -11.25 -12.48 -9.69
C LEU A 66 -11.98 -11.13 -9.68
N THR A 67 -11.97 -10.38 -10.79
CA THR A 67 -12.57 -9.04 -10.87
C THR A 67 -14.03 -9.04 -10.46
N ASP A 68 -14.83 -9.96 -11.00
CA ASP A 68 -16.26 -10.05 -10.67
C ASP A 68 -16.48 -10.36 -9.18
N TRP A 69 -15.64 -11.22 -8.60
CA TRP A 69 -15.71 -11.53 -7.18
C TRP A 69 -15.39 -10.31 -6.31
N TYR A 70 -14.34 -9.54 -6.66
CA TYR A 70 -13.99 -8.31 -5.94
C TYR A 70 -15.12 -7.28 -6.03
N ASN A 71 -15.67 -7.07 -7.22
CA ASN A 71 -16.75 -6.11 -7.44
C ASN A 71 -18.01 -6.48 -6.64
N GLN A 72 -18.36 -7.77 -6.59
CA GLN A 72 -19.53 -8.24 -5.85
C GLN A 72 -19.37 -8.16 -4.33
N ASN A 73 -18.15 -8.41 -3.80
CA ASN A 73 -17.92 -8.54 -2.36
C ASN A 73 -17.35 -7.26 -1.73
N LEU A 74 -16.62 -6.43 -2.48
CA LEU A 74 -15.93 -5.26 -1.97
C LEU A 74 -16.27 -3.96 -2.72
N GLY A 75 -17.02 -4.05 -3.83
CA GLY A 75 -17.32 -2.92 -4.72
C GLY A 75 -16.20 -2.66 -5.72
N GLU A 76 -16.57 -1.97 -6.81
CA GLU A 76 -15.70 -1.71 -7.96
C GLU A 76 -14.46 -0.88 -7.57
N GLU A 77 -14.57 -0.06 -6.55
CA GLU A 77 -13.52 0.85 -6.11
C GLU A 77 -12.30 0.11 -5.52
N PHE A 78 -12.45 -1.13 -5.05
CA PHE A 78 -11.35 -1.87 -4.41
C PHE A 78 -10.16 -2.05 -5.36
N LEU A 79 -10.42 -2.51 -6.58
CA LEU A 79 -9.37 -2.69 -7.58
C LEU A 79 -8.81 -1.37 -8.10
N GLU A 80 -9.65 -0.33 -8.17
CA GLU A 80 -9.20 1.02 -8.49
C GLU A 80 -8.24 1.56 -7.43
N TYR A 81 -8.59 1.47 -6.15
CA TYR A 81 -7.72 1.90 -5.03
C TYR A 81 -6.40 1.13 -5.05
N ARG A 82 -6.44 -0.18 -5.27
CA ARG A 82 -5.24 -1.01 -5.42
C ARG A 82 -4.35 -0.49 -6.57
N SER A 83 -4.94 -0.17 -7.70
CA SER A 83 -4.21 0.36 -8.86
C SER A 83 -3.55 1.69 -8.55
N GLN A 84 -4.26 2.62 -7.91
CA GLN A 84 -3.73 3.93 -7.51
C GLN A 84 -2.58 3.80 -6.49
N ILE A 85 -2.71 2.92 -5.50
CA ILE A 85 -1.64 2.63 -4.53
C ILE A 85 -0.39 2.10 -5.24
N ASN A 86 -0.54 1.17 -6.19
CA ASN A 86 0.57 0.66 -6.97
C ASN A 86 1.26 1.77 -7.81
N GLN A 87 0.49 2.67 -8.41
CA GLN A 87 1.03 3.81 -9.16
C GLN A 87 1.88 4.72 -8.26
N ILE A 88 1.40 5.02 -7.06
CA ILE A 88 2.15 5.83 -6.07
C ILE A 88 3.48 5.16 -5.73
N LEU A 89 3.49 3.85 -5.47
CA LEU A 89 4.71 3.11 -5.15
C LEU A 89 5.69 3.04 -6.33
N GLN A 90 5.18 2.91 -7.56
CA GLN A 90 6.02 2.93 -8.76
C GLN A 90 6.63 4.31 -9.01
N GLU A 91 5.86 5.38 -8.79
CA GLU A 91 6.35 6.75 -8.91
C GLU A 91 7.41 7.05 -7.85
N GLU A 92 7.17 6.66 -6.59
CA GLU A 92 8.17 6.77 -5.54
C GLU A 92 9.48 6.06 -5.92
N ASN A 93 9.40 4.83 -6.43
CA ASN A 93 10.60 4.09 -6.81
C ASN A 93 11.45 4.84 -7.85
N LYS A 94 10.81 5.49 -8.84
CA LYS A 94 11.51 6.35 -9.81
C LYS A 94 12.11 7.59 -9.15
N LEU A 95 11.37 8.24 -8.24
CA LEU A 95 11.85 9.41 -7.51
C LEU A 95 13.03 9.08 -6.60
N MET A 96 13.03 7.90 -5.97
CA MET A 96 14.12 7.47 -5.09
C MET A 96 15.43 7.25 -5.85
N GLU A 97 15.41 6.90 -7.14
CA GLU A 97 16.63 6.89 -7.96
C GLU A 97 17.20 8.31 -8.15
N ILE A 98 16.34 9.31 -8.30
CA ILE A 98 16.74 10.71 -8.39
C ILE A 98 17.28 11.18 -7.03
N VAL A 99 16.57 10.87 -5.95
CA VAL A 99 16.99 11.23 -4.57
C VAL A 99 18.37 10.68 -4.23
N LYS A 100 18.70 9.48 -4.65
CA LYS A 100 20.05 8.90 -4.45
C LYS A 100 21.16 9.72 -5.11
N LEU A 101 20.86 10.41 -6.21
CA LEU A 101 21.85 11.18 -6.98
C LEU A 101 21.99 12.61 -6.49
N ILE A 102 20.90 13.30 -6.18
CA ILE A 102 20.89 14.75 -5.92
C ILE A 102 20.32 15.14 -4.54
N GLY A 103 19.82 14.19 -3.75
CA GLY A 103 19.19 14.45 -2.46
C GLY A 103 17.70 14.77 -2.57
N ALA A 104 16.97 14.57 -1.47
CA ALA A 104 15.52 14.80 -1.41
C ALA A 104 15.13 16.28 -1.37
N ASP A 105 16.02 17.13 -0.86
CA ASP A 105 15.73 18.56 -0.63
C ASP A 105 15.48 19.34 -1.93
N VAL A 106 16.06 18.87 -3.04
CA VAL A 106 15.98 19.52 -4.36
C VAL A 106 14.66 19.21 -5.07
N LEU A 107 13.92 18.19 -4.62
CA LEU A 107 12.66 17.83 -5.25
C LEU A 107 11.58 18.91 -5.07
N PRO A 108 10.74 19.17 -6.07
CA PRO A 108 9.56 19.99 -5.92
C PRO A 108 8.53 19.36 -4.99
N ASP A 109 7.63 20.16 -4.43
CA ASP A 109 6.71 19.75 -3.36
C ASP A 109 5.73 18.67 -3.79
N ASP A 110 5.32 18.63 -5.04
CA ASP A 110 4.47 17.55 -5.60
C ASP A 110 5.18 16.19 -5.57
N GLN A 111 6.48 16.16 -5.87
CA GLN A 111 7.27 14.93 -5.81
C GLN A 111 7.59 14.52 -4.35
N LYS A 112 7.85 15.48 -3.48
CA LYS A 112 7.99 15.23 -2.03
C LYS A 112 6.71 14.64 -1.46
N LEU A 113 5.54 15.13 -1.90
CA LEU A 113 4.25 14.60 -1.48
C LEU A 113 4.09 13.12 -1.88
N VAL A 114 4.51 12.73 -3.09
CA VAL A 114 4.46 11.32 -3.51
C VAL A 114 5.30 10.45 -2.57
N ILE A 115 6.52 10.88 -2.21
CA ILE A 115 7.40 10.14 -1.29
C ILE A 115 6.75 9.99 0.10
N GLU A 116 6.15 11.05 0.63
CA GLU A 116 5.48 10.99 1.94
C GLU A 116 4.24 10.08 1.93
N ILE A 117 3.41 10.15 0.90
CA ILE A 117 2.26 9.25 0.75
C ILE A 117 2.72 7.80 0.58
N ALA A 118 3.76 7.55 -0.21
CA ALA A 118 4.33 6.20 -0.35
C ALA A 118 4.87 5.68 1.00
N ARG A 119 5.46 6.54 1.85
CA ARG A 119 5.83 6.19 3.23
C ARG A 119 4.59 5.76 4.04
N VAL A 120 3.49 6.50 3.94
CA VAL A 120 2.23 6.14 4.61
C VAL A 120 1.71 4.79 4.11
N VAL A 121 1.77 4.53 2.80
CA VAL A 121 1.39 3.23 2.22
C VAL A 121 2.27 2.10 2.76
N ARG A 122 3.60 2.27 2.71
CA ARG A 122 4.53 1.22 3.17
C ARG A 122 4.36 0.89 4.65
N VAL A 123 4.33 1.90 5.50
CA VAL A 123 4.32 1.71 6.96
C VAL A 123 2.90 1.52 7.50
N GLY A 124 1.94 2.27 6.98
CA GLY A 124 0.55 2.27 7.45
C GLY A 124 -0.33 1.17 6.85
N PHE A 125 0.04 0.64 5.67
CA PHE A 125 -0.79 -0.36 4.97
C PHE A 125 -0.05 -1.66 4.67
N LEU A 126 1.14 -1.63 4.03
CA LEU A 126 1.84 -2.85 3.61
C LEU A 126 2.53 -3.57 4.77
N GLN A 127 3.12 -2.81 5.70
CA GLN A 127 3.74 -3.40 6.89
C GLN A 127 2.67 -3.89 7.86
N GLN A 128 2.81 -5.14 8.31
CA GLN A 128 1.92 -5.76 9.30
C GLN A 128 2.69 -6.17 10.56
N ASN A 129 2.02 -6.05 11.70
CA ASN A 129 2.51 -6.58 12.96
C ASN A 129 1.72 -7.85 13.34
N ALA A 130 2.35 -9.01 13.16
CA ALA A 130 1.73 -10.30 13.44
C ALA A 130 1.39 -10.53 14.93
N PHE A 131 1.90 -9.69 15.84
CA PHE A 131 1.64 -9.77 17.27
C PHE A 131 0.60 -8.77 17.77
N HIS A 132 0.08 -7.91 16.88
CA HIS A 132 -0.96 -6.95 17.24
C HIS A 132 -2.34 -7.49 16.87
N GLN A 133 -3.27 -7.50 17.83
CA GLN A 133 -4.59 -8.10 17.66
C GLN A 133 -5.33 -7.60 16.40
N GLU A 134 -5.29 -6.30 16.13
CA GLU A 134 -6.02 -5.67 15.02
C GLU A 134 -5.27 -5.71 13.68
N ASP A 135 -4.00 -6.16 13.67
CA ASP A 135 -3.12 -6.16 12.49
C ASP A 135 -2.64 -7.58 12.08
N THR A 136 -2.77 -8.58 12.98
CA THR A 136 -2.46 -9.99 12.68
C THR A 136 -3.30 -10.52 11.52
N PHE A 137 -4.58 -10.18 11.50
CA PHE A 137 -5.50 -10.48 10.43
C PHE A 137 -6.33 -9.24 10.12
N VAL A 138 -6.17 -8.70 8.92
CA VAL A 138 -6.88 -7.49 8.47
C VAL A 138 -7.96 -7.89 7.46
N PRO A 139 -9.26 -7.78 7.79
CA PRO A 139 -10.35 -8.06 6.86
C PRO A 139 -10.23 -7.22 5.58
N MET A 140 -10.66 -7.77 4.44
CA MET A 140 -10.55 -7.08 3.15
C MET A 140 -11.33 -5.76 3.12
N GLU A 141 -12.47 -5.69 3.80
CA GLU A 141 -13.22 -4.43 3.96
C GLU A 141 -12.40 -3.37 4.72
N LYS A 142 -11.67 -3.76 5.76
CA LYS A 142 -10.74 -2.84 6.45
C LYS A 142 -9.63 -2.38 5.52
N GLN A 143 -9.04 -3.30 4.73
CA GLN A 143 -8.02 -2.95 3.74
C GLN A 143 -8.55 -1.92 2.72
N LYS A 144 -9.78 -2.11 2.23
CA LYS A 144 -10.45 -1.16 1.33
C LYS A 144 -10.55 0.24 1.96
N ARG A 145 -11.02 0.32 3.21
CA ARG A 145 -11.17 1.58 3.93
C ARG A 145 -9.84 2.26 4.23
N MET A 146 -8.81 1.49 4.56
CA MET A 146 -7.45 2.00 4.73
C MET A 146 -6.92 2.62 3.43
N MET A 147 -7.06 1.92 2.29
CA MET A 147 -6.65 2.46 0.99
C MET A 147 -7.43 3.74 0.64
N ARG A 148 -8.75 3.74 0.84
CA ARG A 148 -9.60 4.94 0.64
C ARG A 148 -9.09 6.12 1.46
N THR A 149 -8.78 5.91 2.73
CA THR A 149 -8.30 6.98 3.64
C THR A 149 -6.96 7.55 3.18
N ILE A 150 -6.01 6.70 2.81
CA ILE A 150 -4.71 7.14 2.28
C ILE A 150 -4.87 7.93 0.96
N LEU A 151 -5.69 7.42 0.06
CA LEU A 151 -5.94 8.08 -1.23
C LEU A 151 -6.69 9.40 -1.05
N HIS A 152 -7.59 9.50 -0.08
CA HIS A 152 -8.26 10.74 0.26
C HIS A 152 -7.28 11.78 0.79
N LEU A 153 -6.40 11.40 1.73
CA LEU A 153 -5.31 12.27 2.19
C LEU A 153 -4.46 12.77 1.02
N TYR A 154 -4.07 11.85 0.12
CA TYR A 154 -3.27 12.20 -1.05
C TYR A 154 -3.98 13.20 -1.95
N ALA A 155 -5.25 12.98 -2.27
CA ALA A 155 -6.05 13.86 -3.11
C ALA A 155 -6.16 15.28 -2.51
N ARG A 156 -6.45 15.37 -1.22
CA ARG A 156 -6.55 16.66 -0.51
C ARG A 156 -5.21 17.39 -0.45
N ALA A 157 -4.13 16.68 -0.08
CA ALA A 157 -2.80 17.27 -0.04
C ALA A 157 -2.33 17.73 -1.43
N LYS A 158 -2.63 16.97 -2.49
CA LYS A 158 -2.30 17.33 -3.87
C LYS A 158 -3.01 18.62 -4.31
N GLN A 159 -4.26 18.83 -3.90
CA GLN A 159 -4.97 20.10 -4.16
C GLN A 159 -4.26 21.29 -3.51
N LEU A 160 -3.79 21.15 -2.26
CA LEU A 160 -3.08 22.21 -1.56
C LEU A 160 -1.73 22.52 -2.19
N VAL A 161 -0.96 21.49 -2.56
CA VAL A 161 0.32 21.67 -3.25
C VAL A 161 0.11 22.35 -4.62
N ALA A 162 -0.95 21.99 -5.37
CA ALA A 162 -1.30 22.65 -6.61
C ALA A 162 -1.70 24.11 -6.41
N ALA A 163 -2.27 24.46 -5.25
CA ALA A 163 -2.53 25.84 -4.83
C ALA A 163 -1.27 26.55 -4.27
N ARG A 164 -0.07 25.95 -4.42
CA ARG A 164 1.23 26.47 -3.97
C ARG A 164 1.39 26.57 -2.45
N ILE A 165 0.65 25.81 -1.69
CA ILE A 165 0.87 25.66 -0.26
C ILE A 165 2.05 24.70 -0.05
N PRO A 166 3.09 25.13 0.71
CA PRO A 166 4.27 24.29 0.93
C PRO A 166 3.92 22.96 1.60
N ILE A 167 4.56 21.88 1.16
CA ILE A 167 4.33 20.56 1.76
C ILE A 167 4.64 20.54 3.26
N SER A 168 5.60 21.32 3.72
CA SER A 168 5.94 21.44 5.14
C SER A 168 4.76 21.89 6.01
N THR A 169 3.91 22.78 5.49
CA THR A 169 2.67 23.22 6.16
C THR A 169 1.67 22.06 6.28
N ILE A 170 1.53 21.26 5.22
CA ILE A 170 0.64 20.11 5.20
C ILE A 170 1.13 19.02 6.18
N LEU A 171 2.44 18.75 6.19
CA LEU A 171 3.04 17.76 7.10
C LEU A 171 2.95 18.21 8.57
N ALA A 172 3.00 19.50 8.85
CA ALA A 172 2.88 20.06 10.20
C ALA A 172 1.52 19.75 10.86
N THR A 173 0.49 19.36 10.11
CA THR A 173 -0.79 18.89 10.66
C THR A 173 -0.68 17.59 11.47
N GLY A 174 0.37 16.81 11.26
CA GLY A 174 0.55 15.49 11.88
C GLY A 174 -0.36 14.38 11.32
N LEU A 175 -1.19 14.66 10.31
CA LEU A 175 -2.14 13.69 9.74
C LEU A 175 -1.45 12.47 9.15
N PHE A 176 -0.31 12.65 8.48
CA PHE A 176 0.43 11.54 7.87
C PHE A 176 0.81 10.48 8.90
N ASP A 177 1.37 10.91 10.04
CA ASP A 177 1.77 10.01 11.12
C ASP A 177 0.57 9.42 11.87
N LYS A 178 -0.54 10.15 11.94
CA LYS A 178 -1.79 9.64 12.49
C LYS A 178 -2.36 8.53 11.61
N ILE A 179 -2.40 8.73 10.29
CA ILE A 179 -2.93 7.73 9.35
C ILE A 179 -2.08 6.47 9.31
N VAL A 180 -0.76 6.56 9.49
CA VAL A 180 0.09 5.37 9.66
C VAL A 180 -0.37 4.48 10.80
N LYS A 181 -0.96 5.03 11.86
CA LYS A 181 -1.43 4.30 13.05
C LYS A 181 -2.86 3.77 12.94
N MET A 182 -3.65 4.21 11.95
CA MET A 182 -5.06 3.84 11.81
C MET A 182 -5.31 2.33 11.83
N LYS A 183 -4.36 1.52 11.33
CA LYS A 183 -4.45 0.06 11.33
C LYS A 183 -4.53 -0.55 12.72
N TYR A 184 -3.95 0.13 13.73
CA TYR A 184 -3.97 -0.24 15.13
C TYR A 184 -5.16 0.40 15.88
N ASP A 185 -5.45 1.66 15.55
CA ASP A 185 -6.41 2.49 16.28
C ASP A 185 -7.86 2.13 15.91
N VAL A 186 -8.09 1.61 14.68
CA VAL A 186 -9.41 1.18 14.25
C VAL A 186 -9.58 -0.33 14.44
N PRO A 187 -10.43 -0.77 15.37
CA PRO A 187 -10.74 -2.19 15.57
C PRO A 187 -11.38 -2.81 14.31
N ASN A 188 -11.13 -4.11 14.08
CA ASN A 188 -11.66 -4.83 12.93
C ASN A 188 -13.20 -4.91 12.90
N ASN A 189 -13.87 -4.67 14.03
CA ASN A 189 -15.32 -4.65 14.19
C ASN A 189 -15.93 -3.25 14.27
N GLN A 190 -15.16 -2.17 14.07
CA GLN A 190 -15.60 -0.77 14.16
C GLN A 190 -15.11 0.05 12.95
N LEU A 191 -15.38 -0.48 11.77
CA LEU A 191 -14.85 0.09 10.53
C LEU A 191 -15.44 1.45 10.15
N GLU A 192 -16.58 1.83 10.75
CA GLU A 192 -17.18 3.17 10.63
C GLU A 192 -16.23 4.28 11.11
N LYS A 193 -15.32 3.98 12.03
CA LYS A 193 -14.30 4.94 12.51
C LYS A 193 -13.36 5.46 11.43
N PHE A 194 -13.27 4.80 10.27
CA PHE A 194 -12.54 5.36 9.14
C PHE A 194 -13.17 6.63 8.58
N ASP A 195 -14.47 6.84 8.75
CA ASP A 195 -15.15 8.05 8.32
C ASP A 195 -14.75 9.25 9.20
N ASP A 196 -14.40 9.04 10.47
CA ASP A 196 -13.83 10.06 11.35
C ASP A 196 -12.48 10.57 10.82
N TYR A 197 -11.63 9.65 10.31
CA TYR A 197 -10.35 10.03 9.67
C TYR A 197 -10.56 10.86 8.41
N ILE A 198 -11.54 10.50 7.57
CA ILE A 198 -11.89 11.28 6.37
C ILE A 198 -12.32 12.69 6.76
N HIS A 199 -13.22 12.81 7.74
CA HIS A 199 -13.69 14.13 8.22
C HIS A 199 -12.55 14.97 8.80
N GLU A 200 -11.65 14.35 9.57
CA GLU A 200 -10.50 15.05 10.16
C GLU A 200 -9.52 15.54 9.08
N ILE A 201 -9.27 14.72 8.05
CA ILE A 201 -8.47 15.14 6.89
C ILE A 201 -9.08 16.39 6.26
N ASP A 202 -10.39 16.36 5.96
CA ASP A 202 -11.07 17.49 5.34
C ASP A 202 -11.00 18.74 6.21
N THR A 203 -11.31 18.62 7.48
CA THR A 203 -11.28 19.74 8.43
C THR A 203 -9.89 20.39 8.52
N ALA A 204 -8.84 19.56 8.65
CA ALA A 204 -7.48 20.07 8.77
C ALA A 204 -6.98 20.72 7.46
N MET A 205 -7.31 20.12 6.31
CA MET A 205 -6.91 20.69 5.00
C MET A 205 -7.68 21.99 4.69
N ASP A 206 -8.96 22.09 5.06
CA ASP A 206 -9.75 23.31 4.90
C ASP A 206 -9.25 24.43 5.81
N ALA A 207 -8.82 24.12 7.03
CA ALA A 207 -8.20 25.09 7.94
C ALA A 207 -6.93 25.72 7.37
N ILE A 208 -6.11 24.96 6.63
CA ILE A 208 -4.91 25.49 5.96
C ILE A 208 -5.28 26.52 4.86
N VAL A 209 -6.38 26.30 4.15
CA VAL A 209 -6.83 27.22 3.08
C VAL A 209 -7.35 28.53 3.63
N GLN A 210 -7.88 28.51 4.86
CA GLN A 210 -8.46 29.66 5.53
C GLN A 210 -7.44 30.53 6.29
N ALA A 211 -6.24 30.01 6.51
CA ALA A 211 -5.15 30.66 7.24
C ALA A 211 -4.27 31.51 6.33
#